data_0c8295cf45436c90327cd2073ab5c04a
#
_entry.id   0c8295cf45436c90327cd2073ab5c04a
#
_cell.length_a   1.000
_cell.length_b   1.000
_cell.length_c   1.000
_cell.angle_alpha   90.00
_cell.angle_beta   90.00
_cell.angle_gamma   90.00
#
_symmetry.space_group_name_H-M   'P 1'
#
loop_
_entity.id
_entity.type
_entity.pdbx_description
1 polymer ?
#
loop_
_entity_poly.entity_id
_entity_poly.type
_entity_poly.pdbx_seq_one_letter_code
_entity_poly.pdbx_strand_id
1 'polypeptide(L)'
;PNYTMGDMARKRLEIINTLKAEGVFELQKELALPMFCQRIAVISSATAAGYGDFCNQLADNDYGLQFQTRLFPATMQGEGVEQSVIAALDSINAEWEQFDCVVIIRGGGATSDLSGFDTLALAENVANFPLPIITGIGHERDESVLDMISFQRVKTPTAAAAFLVNHLTEVYARVVNAQEAIVQNVKHRLQVEKMRLDRLSNSIPVQFSLVKTKQGAYLDRLMSRLSTNVQSKLSEAQRHFEILSQNIQPILERKMLNESHRLQLLSQR
;
A
#
# COMPACT_ATOMS: atom_id res chain seq x y z
N PRO A 1 -8.13 -57.71 13.88
CA PRO A 1 -8.70 -57.46 15.20
C PRO A 1 -9.87 -56.53 15.04
N ASN A 2 -11.09 -57.01 15.33
CA ASN A 2 -12.29 -56.17 15.32
C ASN A 2 -12.25 -55.30 16.58
N TYR A 3 -11.72 -54.10 16.46
CA TYR A 3 -11.85 -53.08 17.51
C TYR A 3 -13.31 -52.63 17.58
N THR A 4 -13.85 -52.55 18.76
CA THR A 4 -15.17 -51.93 19.00
C THR A 4 -15.05 -50.43 18.77
N MET A 5 -16.14 -49.74 18.39
CA MET A 5 -16.13 -48.26 18.21
C MET A 5 -15.59 -47.52 19.44
N GLY A 6 -15.78 -48.09 20.65
CA GLY A 6 -15.23 -47.55 21.92
C GLY A 6 -13.71 -47.63 22.04
N ASP A 7 -13.11 -48.69 21.48
CA ASP A 7 -11.64 -48.88 21.51
C ASP A 7 -10.94 -47.88 20.57
N MET A 8 -11.53 -47.62 19.41
CA MET A 8 -11.01 -46.62 18.46
C MET A 8 -11.08 -45.19 19.04
N ALA A 9 -12.19 -44.84 19.65
CA ALA A 9 -12.35 -43.54 20.30
C ALA A 9 -11.34 -43.35 21.46
N ARG A 10 -11.11 -44.39 22.28
CA ARG A 10 -10.11 -44.38 23.34
C ARG A 10 -8.68 -44.18 22.79
N LYS A 11 -8.31 -44.94 21.78
CA LYS A 11 -7.00 -44.79 21.12
C LYS A 11 -6.77 -43.40 20.56
N ARG A 12 -7.77 -42.80 19.89
CA ARG A 12 -7.71 -41.39 19.42
C ARG A 12 -7.45 -40.43 20.56
N LEU A 13 -8.19 -40.56 21.67
CA LEU A 13 -8.01 -39.71 22.86
C LEU A 13 -6.61 -39.84 23.47
N GLU A 14 -6.05 -41.05 23.52
CA GLU A 14 -4.69 -41.29 24.00
C GLU A 14 -3.67 -40.55 23.13
N ILE A 15 -3.78 -40.68 21.80
CA ILE A 15 -2.91 -39.98 20.85
C ILE A 15 -3.02 -38.45 21.01
N ILE A 16 -4.24 -37.89 21.06
CA ILE A 16 -4.48 -36.46 21.24
C ILE A 16 -3.86 -35.97 22.54
N ASN A 17 -4.02 -36.71 23.65
CA ASN A 17 -3.45 -36.33 24.93
C ASN A 17 -1.92 -36.36 24.92
N THR A 18 -1.31 -37.30 24.23
CA THR A 18 0.15 -37.37 24.02
C THR A 18 0.64 -36.16 23.27
N LEU A 19 0.05 -35.86 22.09
CA LEU A 19 0.41 -34.70 21.28
C LEU A 19 0.22 -33.35 22.01
N LYS A 20 -0.81 -33.24 22.84
CA LYS A 20 -1.02 -32.05 23.70
C LYS A 20 0.02 -31.94 24.80
N ALA A 21 0.40 -33.09 25.42
CA ALA A 21 1.44 -33.11 26.44
C ALA A 21 2.83 -32.73 25.89
N GLU A 22 3.10 -33.11 24.67
CA GLU A 22 4.31 -32.75 23.91
C GLU A 22 4.26 -31.32 23.35
N GLY A 23 3.10 -30.67 23.34
CA GLY A 23 2.92 -29.30 22.84
C GLY A 23 2.91 -29.18 21.30
N VAL A 24 2.78 -30.33 20.57
CA VAL A 24 2.82 -30.33 19.11
C VAL A 24 1.45 -30.31 18.43
N PHE A 25 0.38 -30.47 19.20
CA PHE A 25 -0.99 -30.63 18.67
C PHE A 25 -1.46 -29.44 17.80
N GLU A 26 -1.02 -28.21 18.07
CA GLU A 26 -1.45 -27.00 17.38
C GLU A 26 -0.40 -26.44 16.40
N LEU A 27 0.79 -27.06 16.28
CA LEU A 27 1.91 -26.50 15.48
C LEU A 27 1.54 -26.26 14.02
N GLN A 28 0.78 -27.16 13.40
CA GLN A 28 0.33 -26.97 12.02
C GLN A 28 -0.61 -25.76 11.87
N LYS A 29 -1.44 -25.49 12.86
CA LYS A 29 -2.38 -24.35 12.82
C LYS A 29 -1.69 -23.00 13.06
N GLU A 30 -0.48 -23.01 13.62
CA GLU A 30 0.34 -21.82 13.77
C GLU A 30 1.04 -21.42 12.47
N LEU A 31 1.14 -22.34 11.49
CA LEU A 31 1.67 -22.07 10.17
C LEU A 31 0.73 -21.15 9.39
N ALA A 32 1.25 -20.48 8.38
CA ALA A 32 0.47 -19.69 7.44
C ALA A 32 0.71 -20.17 6.00
N LEU A 33 -0.34 -20.21 5.21
CA LEU A 33 -0.17 -20.43 3.78
C LEU A 33 0.60 -19.25 3.16
N PRO A 34 1.60 -19.53 2.31
CA PRO A 34 2.25 -18.49 1.52
C PRO A 34 1.24 -17.69 0.71
N MET A 35 1.50 -16.40 0.52
CA MET A 35 0.62 -15.52 -0.26
C MET A 35 0.32 -16.10 -1.65
N PHE A 36 1.33 -16.64 -2.32
CA PHE A 36 1.20 -17.29 -3.62
C PHE A 36 1.42 -18.80 -3.48
N CYS A 37 0.41 -19.49 -2.93
CA CYS A 37 0.42 -20.94 -2.77
C CYS A 37 0.02 -21.63 -4.08
N GLN A 38 1.00 -21.92 -4.92
CA GLN A 38 0.78 -22.51 -6.25
C GLN A 38 1.50 -23.85 -6.47
N ARG A 39 2.57 -24.15 -5.69
CA ARG A 39 3.35 -25.38 -5.80
C ARG A 39 2.89 -26.36 -4.72
N ILE A 40 2.18 -27.37 -5.13
CA ILE A 40 1.44 -28.26 -4.24
C ILE A 40 2.02 -29.67 -4.30
N ALA A 41 2.51 -30.17 -3.17
CA ALA A 41 2.80 -31.60 -3.03
C ALA A 41 1.51 -32.36 -2.68
N VAL A 42 1.14 -33.34 -3.44
CA VAL A 42 -0.09 -34.10 -3.22
C VAL A 42 0.24 -35.54 -2.81
N ILE A 43 -0.19 -35.94 -1.62
CA ILE A 43 -0.09 -37.33 -1.15
C ILE A 43 -1.44 -37.99 -1.40
N SER A 44 -1.45 -38.99 -2.31
CA SER A 44 -2.65 -39.73 -2.68
C SER A 44 -2.28 -41.07 -3.34
N SER A 45 -3.28 -41.93 -3.55
CA SER A 45 -3.08 -43.10 -4.42
C SER A 45 -3.07 -42.66 -5.90
N ALA A 46 -2.12 -43.17 -6.67
CA ALA A 46 -1.98 -42.83 -8.09
C ALA A 46 -3.23 -43.18 -8.93
N THR A 47 -4.02 -44.16 -8.48
CA THR A 47 -5.25 -44.61 -9.15
C THR A 47 -6.53 -44.02 -8.54
N ALA A 48 -6.40 -43.11 -7.57
CA ALA A 48 -7.56 -42.56 -6.88
C ALA A 48 -8.28 -41.55 -7.77
N ALA A 49 -9.58 -41.73 -7.97
CA ALA A 49 -10.45 -40.75 -8.67
C ALA A 49 -10.37 -39.37 -8.03
N GLY A 50 -10.26 -39.30 -6.70
CA GLY A 50 -10.15 -38.04 -5.97
C GLY A 50 -8.93 -37.20 -6.33
N TYR A 51 -7.80 -37.80 -6.74
CA TYR A 51 -6.65 -37.04 -7.25
C TYR A 51 -6.97 -36.39 -8.61
N GLY A 52 -7.64 -37.15 -9.51
CA GLY A 52 -8.08 -36.58 -10.78
C GLY A 52 -9.07 -35.43 -10.60
N ASP A 53 -10.06 -35.62 -9.71
CA ASP A 53 -11.05 -34.58 -9.39
C ASP A 53 -10.39 -33.32 -8.78
N PHE A 54 -9.41 -33.48 -7.91
CA PHE A 54 -8.63 -32.39 -7.35
C PHE A 54 -7.87 -31.59 -8.43
N CYS A 55 -7.15 -32.31 -9.32
CA CYS A 55 -6.42 -31.65 -10.41
C CYS A 55 -7.35 -30.94 -11.40
N ASN A 56 -8.46 -31.58 -11.77
CA ASN A 56 -9.45 -31.01 -12.65
C ASN A 56 -10.05 -29.71 -12.05
N GLN A 57 -10.40 -29.73 -10.76
CA GLN A 57 -10.96 -28.56 -10.07
C GLN A 57 -9.94 -27.41 -9.96
N LEU A 58 -8.63 -27.70 -9.81
CA LEU A 58 -7.58 -26.69 -9.85
C LEU A 58 -7.39 -26.10 -11.25
N ALA A 59 -7.52 -26.92 -12.30
CA ALA A 59 -7.36 -26.49 -13.68
C ALA A 59 -8.58 -25.70 -14.19
N ASP A 60 -9.78 -26.13 -13.78
CA ASP A 60 -11.04 -25.51 -14.18
C ASP A 60 -11.48 -24.42 -13.19
N ASN A 61 -10.68 -23.36 -13.11
CA ASN A 61 -10.98 -22.21 -12.27
C ASN A 61 -11.26 -20.96 -13.12
N ASP A 62 -12.28 -20.18 -12.74
CA ASP A 62 -12.79 -19.01 -13.46
C ASP A 62 -11.76 -17.88 -13.63
N TYR A 63 -10.67 -17.91 -12.88
CA TYR A 63 -9.67 -16.84 -12.81
C TYR A 63 -8.43 -17.10 -13.64
N GLY A 64 -8.31 -18.29 -14.29
CA GLY A 64 -7.12 -18.69 -15.04
C GLY A 64 -5.86 -18.87 -14.17
N LEU A 65 -6.05 -19.10 -12.86
CA LEU A 65 -4.96 -19.33 -11.93
C LEU A 65 -4.30 -20.68 -12.23
N GLN A 66 -2.97 -20.68 -12.25
CA GLN A 66 -2.19 -21.88 -12.55
C GLN A 66 -1.60 -22.47 -11.27
N PHE A 67 -1.77 -23.77 -11.09
CA PHE A 67 -1.21 -24.53 -10.00
C PHE A 67 -0.27 -25.62 -10.54
N GLN A 68 0.83 -25.85 -9.84
CA GLN A 68 1.77 -26.93 -10.13
C GLN A 68 1.60 -28.00 -9.06
N THR A 69 1.08 -29.16 -9.46
CA THR A 69 0.88 -30.29 -8.56
C THR A 69 1.91 -31.39 -8.84
N ARG A 70 2.49 -31.92 -7.78
CA ARG A 70 3.35 -33.12 -7.88
C ARG A 70 2.81 -34.21 -6.97
N LEU A 71 2.52 -35.34 -7.55
CA LEU A 71 2.00 -36.52 -6.82
C LEU A 71 3.14 -37.30 -6.14
N PHE A 72 2.95 -37.52 -4.85
CA PHE A 72 3.72 -38.47 -4.04
C PHE A 72 2.81 -39.67 -3.73
N PRO A 73 2.98 -40.78 -4.42
CA PRO A 73 2.05 -41.87 -4.32
C PRO A 73 2.16 -42.55 -2.95
N ALA A 74 1.00 -42.73 -2.31
CA ALA A 74 0.90 -43.39 -1.03
C ALA A 74 -0.31 -44.34 -0.97
N THR A 75 -0.22 -45.38 -0.13
CA THR A 75 -1.34 -46.24 0.21
C THR A 75 -2.30 -45.47 1.12
N MET A 76 -3.56 -45.34 0.70
CA MET A 76 -4.56 -44.50 1.40
C MET A 76 -5.63 -45.39 2.11
N GLN A 77 -5.43 -46.69 2.20
CA GLN A 77 -6.35 -47.63 2.85
C GLN A 77 -5.60 -48.80 3.45
N GLY A 78 -6.09 -49.38 4.58
CA GLY A 78 -5.53 -50.53 5.23
C GLY A 78 -4.30 -50.28 6.09
N GLU A 79 -3.60 -51.33 6.50
CA GLU A 79 -2.50 -51.30 7.48
C GLU A 79 -1.23 -50.58 7.00
N GLY A 80 -1.07 -50.39 5.68
CA GLY A 80 0.11 -49.73 5.09
C GLY A 80 0.06 -48.18 5.04
N VAL A 81 -1.03 -47.57 5.46
CA VAL A 81 -1.23 -46.11 5.35
C VAL A 81 -0.15 -45.32 6.10
N GLU A 82 0.09 -45.64 7.37
CA GLU A 82 1.06 -44.92 8.21
C GLU A 82 2.44 -44.86 7.55
N GLN A 83 3.03 -46.03 7.25
CA GLN A 83 4.38 -46.07 6.69
C GLN A 83 4.47 -45.42 5.31
N SER A 84 3.44 -45.60 4.48
CA SER A 84 3.43 -45.10 3.11
C SER A 84 3.29 -43.58 3.09
N VAL A 85 2.46 -42.97 3.97
CA VAL A 85 2.30 -41.54 4.07
C VAL A 85 3.53 -40.86 4.71
N ILE A 86 4.13 -41.49 5.74
CA ILE A 86 5.39 -41.01 6.33
C ILE A 86 6.51 -41.02 5.27
N ALA A 87 6.67 -42.11 4.49
CA ALA A 87 7.67 -42.14 3.42
C ALA A 87 7.44 -41.05 2.34
N ALA A 88 6.18 -40.75 2.03
CA ALA A 88 5.86 -39.64 1.12
C ALA A 88 6.20 -38.26 1.75
N LEU A 89 5.91 -38.05 3.04
CA LEU A 89 6.30 -36.83 3.77
C LEU A 89 7.83 -36.68 3.83
N ASP A 90 8.58 -37.74 4.09
CA ASP A 90 10.05 -37.72 4.07
C ASP A 90 10.59 -37.31 2.70
N SER A 91 9.99 -37.84 1.64
CA SER A 91 10.36 -37.50 0.25
C SER A 91 10.07 -36.01 -0.06
N ILE A 92 8.96 -35.48 0.42
CA ILE A 92 8.62 -34.06 0.28
C ILE A 92 9.57 -33.22 1.12
N ASN A 93 9.89 -33.64 2.35
CA ASN A 93 10.79 -32.94 3.24
C ASN A 93 12.20 -32.80 2.68
N ALA A 94 12.68 -33.78 1.91
CA ALA A 94 13.97 -33.69 1.23
C ALA A 94 14.05 -32.57 0.18
N GLU A 95 12.91 -32.12 -0.33
CA GLU A 95 12.79 -31.05 -1.36
C GLU A 95 11.73 -29.98 -0.96
N TRP A 96 11.55 -29.75 0.33
CA TRP A 96 10.47 -28.91 0.87
C TRP A 96 10.42 -27.47 0.29
N GLU A 97 11.57 -26.93 -0.09
CA GLU A 97 11.68 -25.59 -0.72
C GLU A 97 10.98 -25.50 -2.08
N GLN A 98 10.69 -26.62 -2.73
CA GLN A 98 9.99 -26.65 -4.01
C GLN A 98 8.47 -26.54 -3.87
N PHE A 99 7.94 -26.65 -2.66
CA PHE A 99 6.51 -26.67 -2.40
C PHE A 99 6.07 -25.55 -1.48
N ASP A 100 4.83 -25.15 -1.61
CA ASP A 100 4.18 -24.11 -0.80
C ASP A 100 3.27 -24.73 0.26
N CYS A 101 2.69 -25.90 -0.01
CA CYS A 101 1.88 -26.68 0.92
C CYS A 101 1.84 -28.16 0.51
N VAL A 102 1.35 -28.98 1.43
CA VAL A 102 1.07 -30.40 1.19
C VAL A 102 -0.43 -30.64 1.26
N VAL A 103 -0.96 -31.45 0.37
CA VAL A 103 -2.36 -31.87 0.36
C VAL A 103 -2.44 -33.37 0.47
N ILE A 104 -3.05 -33.89 1.52
CA ILE A 104 -3.28 -35.31 1.74
C ILE A 104 -4.74 -35.60 1.41
N ILE A 105 -4.98 -36.30 0.29
CA ILE A 105 -6.34 -36.61 -0.20
C ILE A 105 -6.53 -38.08 -0.44
N ARG A 106 -7.73 -38.52 -0.11
CA ARG A 106 -8.17 -39.91 -0.35
C ARG A 106 -9.22 -39.91 -1.45
N GLY A 107 -9.10 -40.88 -2.36
CA GLY A 107 -10.18 -41.15 -3.32
C GLY A 107 -11.39 -41.78 -2.67
N GLY A 108 -12.56 -41.65 -3.28
CA GLY A 108 -13.79 -42.26 -2.81
C GLY A 108 -13.67 -43.77 -2.68
N GLY A 109 -13.86 -44.30 -1.51
CA GLY A 109 -13.92 -45.72 -1.17
C GLY A 109 -14.84 -45.89 0.02
N ALA A 110 -15.20 -47.14 0.37
CA ALA A 110 -16.07 -47.45 1.49
C ALA A 110 -15.66 -46.68 2.76
N THR A 111 -16.64 -46.13 3.43
CA THR A 111 -16.54 -45.21 4.57
C THR A 111 -15.87 -45.75 5.83
N SER A 112 -15.30 -46.97 5.80
CA SER A 112 -15.13 -47.76 6.99
C SER A 112 -13.73 -47.83 7.60
N ASP A 113 -12.67 -47.38 6.94
CA ASP A 113 -11.33 -47.56 7.55
C ASP A 113 -10.44 -46.31 7.48
N LEU A 114 -10.62 -45.41 8.46
CA LEU A 114 -9.72 -44.28 8.73
C LEU A 114 -8.66 -44.66 9.80
N SER A 115 -8.65 -45.90 10.29
CA SER A 115 -7.79 -46.30 11.40
C SER A 115 -6.30 -46.16 11.08
N GLY A 116 -5.91 -46.26 9.80
CA GLY A 116 -4.54 -46.05 9.34
C GLY A 116 -4.06 -44.61 9.48
N PHE A 117 -4.98 -43.62 9.59
CA PHE A 117 -4.66 -42.21 9.85
C PHE A 117 -4.70 -41.83 11.35
N ASP A 118 -5.12 -42.77 12.22
CA ASP A 118 -5.20 -42.62 13.67
C ASP A 118 -4.01 -43.32 14.36
N THR A 119 -2.80 -42.90 14.01
CA THR A 119 -1.57 -43.41 14.60
C THR A 119 -0.70 -42.27 15.15
N LEU A 120 0.01 -42.51 16.25
CA LEU A 120 0.84 -41.52 16.89
C LEU A 120 1.99 -41.07 15.99
N ALA A 121 2.69 -42.07 15.38
CA ALA A 121 3.84 -41.76 14.54
C ALA A 121 3.49 -40.89 13.32
N LEU A 122 2.37 -41.16 12.67
CA LEU A 122 1.91 -40.32 11.55
C LEU A 122 1.51 -38.93 12.03
N ALA A 123 0.81 -38.84 13.17
CA ALA A 123 0.38 -37.59 13.75
C ALA A 123 1.58 -36.69 14.14
N GLU A 124 2.61 -37.26 14.79
CA GLU A 124 3.85 -36.52 15.11
C GLU A 124 4.57 -36.03 13.87
N ASN A 125 4.67 -36.85 12.80
CA ASN A 125 5.29 -36.42 11.54
C ASN A 125 4.53 -35.28 10.89
N VAL A 126 3.19 -35.30 10.89
CA VAL A 126 2.36 -34.22 10.34
C VAL A 126 2.43 -32.97 11.20
N ALA A 127 2.34 -33.10 12.53
CA ALA A 127 2.41 -31.98 13.45
C ALA A 127 3.71 -31.18 13.33
N ASN A 128 4.84 -31.86 13.16
CA ASN A 128 6.17 -31.26 13.07
C ASN A 128 6.59 -30.93 11.61
N PHE A 129 5.72 -31.12 10.62
CA PHE A 129 6.06 -30.87 9.23
C PHE A 129 6.20 -29.36 8.95
N PRO A 130 7.25 -28.92 8.22
CA PRO A 130 7.53 -27.49 8.05
C PRO A 130 6.57 -26.74 7.11
N LEU A 131 5.82 -27.47 6.27
CA LEU A 131 4.84 -26.87 5.37
C LEU A 131 3.41 -27.08 5.89
N PRO A 132 2.48 -26.15 5.59
CA PRO A 132 1.07 -26.34 5.92
C PRO A 132 0.51 -27.58 5.23
N ILE A 133 -0.14 -28.46 6.00
CA ILE A 133 -0.77 -29.68 5.51
C ILE A 133 -2.28 -29.52 5.49
N ILE A 134 -2.86 -29.72 4.31
CA ILE A 134 -4.31 -29.70 4.10
C ILE A 134 -4.78 -31.15 3.95
N THR A 135 -5.79 -31.57 4.71
CA THR A 135 -6.35 -32.93 4.62
C THR A 135 -7.72 -32.92 3.99
N GLY A 136 -7.94 -33.81 3.04
CA GLY A 136 -9.22 -34.10 2.42
C GLY A 136 -9.50 -35.63 2.42
N ILE A 137 -9.46 -36.23 3.61
CA ILE A 137 -9.46 -37.67 3.82
C ILE A 137 -10.85 -38.20 4.20
N GLY A 138 -11.59 -37.43 5.01
CA GLY A 138 -12.77 -37.92 5.73
C GLY A 138 -14.10 -37.34 5.23
N HIS A 139 -15.18 -38.05 5.65
CA HIS A 139 -16.58 -37.55 5.55
C HIS A 139 -17.00 -36.79 6.81
N GLU A 140 -18.16 -36.13 6.75
CA GLU A 140 -18.68 -35.25 7.85
C GLU A 140 -18.74 -35.86 9.24
N ARG A 141 -18.87 -37.18 9.33
CA ARG A 141 -19.14 -37.90 10.58
C ARG A 141 -17.92 -38.59 11.22
N ASP A 142 -16.84 -38.76 10.45
CA ASP A 142 -15.66 -39.48 10.93
C ASP A 142 -14.41 -38.60 10.73
N GLU A 143 -13.98 -37.98 11.80
CA GLU A 143 -12.78 -37.14 11.86
C GLU A 143 -11.59 -38.03 12.34
N SER A 144 -10.49 -38.04 11.60
CA SER A 144 -9.26 -38.69 12.00
C SER A 144 -8.39 -37.80 12.89
N VAL A 145 -7.45 -38.36 13.66
CA VAL A 145 -6.46 -37.58 14.40
C VAL A 145 -5.67 -36.68 13.45
N LEU A 146 -5.37 -37.18 12.25
CA LEU A 146 -4.67 -36.40 11.22
C LEU A 146 -5.43 -35.14 10.82
N ASP A 147 -6.76 -35.24 10.67
CA ASP A 147 -7.61 -34.08 10.36
C ASP A 147 -7.61 -33.04 11.48
N MET A 148 -7.53 -33.48 12.74
CA MET A 148 -7.55 -32.58 13.89
C MET A 148 -6.27 -31.76 14.05
N ILE A 149 -5.13 -32.31 13.66
CA ILE A 149 -3.81 -31.67 13.80
C ILE A 149 -3.37 -30.92 12.53
N SER A 150 -3.98 -31.20 11.39
CA SER A 150 -3.63 -30.57 10.11
C SER A 150 -3.85 -29.03 10.14
N PHE A 151 -3.14 -28.31 9.30
CA PHE A 151 -3.34 -26.88 9.09
C PHE A 151 -4.80 -26.56 8.73
N GLN A 152 -5.35 -27.29 7.77
CA GLN A 152 -6.73 -27.15 7.34
C GLN A 152 -7.32 -28.51 6.98
N ARG A 153 -8.44 -28.83 7.61
CA ARG A 153 -9.28 -29.96 7.23
C ARG A 153 -10.31 -29.52 6.20
N VAL A 154 -10.52 -30.32 5.19
CA VAL A 154 -11.63 -30.21 4.24
C VAL A 154 -12.32 -31.55 4.02
N LYS A 155 -13.55 -31.54 3.50
CA LYS A 155 -14.39 -32.76 3.43
C LYS A 155 -14.03 -33.68 2.25
N THR A 156 -13.54 -33.12 1.15
CA THR A 156 -13.33 -33.81 -0.11
C THR A 156 -12.09 -33.29 -0.85
N PRO A 157 -11.52 -34.06 -1.77
CA PRO A 157 -10.44 -33.59 -2.65
C PRO A 157 -10.82 -32.30 -3.41
N THR A 158 -12.06 -32.23 -3.93
CA THR A 158 -12.56 -31.04 -4.62
C THR A 158 -12.67 -29.82 -3.70
N ALA A 159 -13.03 -30.03 -2.42
CA ALA A 159 -13.03 -28.95 -1.43
C ALA A 159 -11.59 -28.46 -1.09
N ALA A 160 -10.58 -29.36 -1.15
CA ALA A 160 -9.18 -28.96 -1.00
C ALA A 160 -8.73 -28.06 -2.17
N ALA A 161 -9.09 -28.41 -3.39
CA ALA A 161 -8.84 -27.58 -4.57
C ALA A 161 -9.54 -26.23 -4.46
N ALA A 162 -10.81 -26.22 -4.11
CA ALA A 162 -11.59 -24.98 -3.92
C ALA A 162 -11.00 -24.08 -2.85
N PHE A 163 -10.50 -24.64 -1.73
CA PHE A 163 -9.83 -23.87 -0.68
C PHE A 163 -8.58 -23.16 -1.21
N LEU A 164 -7.74 -23.84 -1.99
CA LEU A 164 -6.53 -23.26 -2.60
C LEU A 164 -6.86 -22.19 -3.66
N VAL A 165 -7.86 -22.46 -4.51
CA VAL A 165 -8.34 -21.48 -5.50
C VAL A 165 -8.86 -20.25 -4.82
N ASN A 166 -9.69 -20.37 -3.77
CA ASN A 166 -10.22 -19.25 -3.02
C ASN A 166 -9.12 -18.42 -2.35
N HIS A 167 -8.14 -19.09 -1.71
CA HIS A 167 -6.99 -18.40 -1.12
C HIS A 167 -6.25 -17.54 -2.15
N LEU A 168 -5.93 -18.10 -3.31
CA LEU A 168 -5.21 -17.36 -4.35
C LEU A 168 -6.07 -16.27 -4.99
N THR A 169 -7.38 -16.49 -5.10
CA THR A 169 -8.36 -15.49 -5.57
C THR A 169 -8.43 -14.28 -4.63
N GLU A 170 -8.43 -14.51 -3.31
CA GLU A 170 -8.40 -13.42 -2.33
C GLU A 170 -7.11 -12.60 -2.43
N VAL A 171 -5.98 -13.27 -2.66
CA VAL A 171 -4.69 -12.59 -2.90
C VAL A 171 -4.74 -11.76 -4.17
N TYR A 172 -5.26 -12.33 -5.26
CA TYR A 172 -5.45 -11.63 -6.53
C TYR A 172 -6.33 -10.37 -6.36
N ALA A 173 -7.46 -10.52 -5.67
CA ALA A 173 -8.33 -9.38 -5.39
C ALA A 173 -7.63 -8.27 -4.60
N ARG A 174 -6.79 -8.63 -3.60
CA ARG A 174 -5.98 -7.64 -2.86
C ARG A 174 -5.00 -6.90 -3.77
N VAL A 175 -4.36 -7.58 -4.71
CA VAL A 175 -3.43 -6.96 -5.68
C VAL A 175 -4.18 -6.00 -6.60
N VAL A 176 -5.32 -6.41 -7.16
CA VAL A 176 -6.15 -5.56 -8.03
C VAL A 176 -6.62 -4.31 -7.28
N ASN A 177 -7.16 -4.47 -6.08
CA ASN A 177 -7.61 -3.34 -5.26
C ASN A 177 -6.46 -2.37 -4.92
N ALA A 178 -5.27 -2.88 -4.62
CA ALA A 178 -4.08 -2.06 -4.39
C ALA A 178 -3.68 -1.28 -5.65
N GLN A 179 -3.71 -1.91 -6.82
CA GLN A 179 -3.44 -1.27 -8.10
C GLN A 179 -4.44 -0.14 -8.38
N GLU A 180 -5.74 -0.39 -8.19
CA GLU A 180 -6.77 0.62 -8.35
C GLU A 180 -6.59 1.80 -7.40
N ALA A 181 -6.29 1.52 -6.13
CA ALA A 181 -6.02 2.56 -5.13
C ALA A 181 -4.83 3.44 -5.52
N ILE A 182 -3.75 2.86 -6.02
CA ILE A 182 -2.58 3.59 -6.53
C ILE A 182 -2.98 4.51 -7.69
N VAL A 183 -3.71 3.98 -8.68
CA VAL A 183 -4.16 4.75 -9.86
C VAL A 183 -5.05 5.92 -9.44
N GLN A 184 -6.00 5.70 -8.53
CA GLN A 184 -6.89 6.76 -8.03
C GLN A 184 -6.12 7.83 -7.26
N ASN A 185 -5.19 7.44 -6.39
CA ASN A 185 -4.35 8.38 -5.64
C ASN A 185 -3.49 9.24 -6.57
N VAL A 186 -2.89 8.65 -7.60
CA VAL A 186 -2.10 9.39 -8.60
C VAL A 186 -2.98 10.38 -9.37
N LYS A 187 -4.15 9.96 -9.86
CA LYS A 187 -5.11 10.83 -10.55
C LYS A 187 -5.53 12.00 -9.67
N HIS A 188 -5.89 11.73 -8.42
CA HIS A 188 -6.30 12.77 -7.47
C HIS A 188 -5.16 13.79 -7.25
N ARG A 189 -3.94 13.32 -7.02
CA ARG A 189 -2.77 14.18 -6.81
C ARG A 189 -2.46 15.05 -8.01
N LEU A 190 -2.52 14.48 -9.22
CA LEU A 190 -2.36 15.23 -10.47
C LEU A 190 -3.43 16.33 -10.62
N GLN A 191 -4.68 16.03 -10.29
CA GLN A 191 -5.77 17.00 -10.35
C GLN A 191 -5.56 18.16 -9.36
N VAL A 192 -5.14 17.86 -8.13
CA VAL A 192 -4.83 18.90 -7.11
C VAL A 192 -3.69 19.79 -7.56
N GLU A 193 -2.60 19.22 -8.07
CA GLU A 193 -1.45 20.00 -8.53
C GLU A 193 -1.79 20.82 -9.78
N LYS A 194 -2.62 20.30 -10.69
CA LYS A 194 -3.12 21.05 -11.84
C LYS A 194 -3.96 22.27 -11.41
N MET A 195 -4.90 22.07 -10.48
CA MET A 195 -5.68 23.20 -9.93
C MET A 195 -4.79 24.23 -9.23
N ARG A 196 -3.74 23.80 -8.55
CA ARG A 196 -2.76 24.70 -7.92
C ARG A 196 -1.99 25.50 -8.96
N LEU A 197 -1.55 24.86 -10.03
CA LEU A 197 -0.88 25.51 -11.15
C LEU A 197 -1.78 26.54 -11.83
N ASP A 198 -3.03 26.18 -12.12
CA ASP A 198 -4.02 27.07 -12.74
C ASP A 198 -4.28 28.30 -11.84
N ARG A 199 -4.40 28.09 -10.51
CA ARG A 199 -4.58 29.18 -9.54
C ARG A 199 -3.37 30.13 -9.55
N LEU A 200 -2.15 29.59 -9.54
CA LEU A 200 -0.93 30.40 -9.62
C LEU A 200 -0.83 31.16 -10.94
N SER A 201 -1.07 30.47 -12.06
CA SER A 201 -1.06 31.06 -13.41
C SER A 201 -2.03 32.23 -13.53
N ASN A 202 -3.22 32.13 -12.95
CA ASN A 202 -4.22 33.21 -12.98
C ASN A 202 -3.90 34.34 -11.98
N SER A 203 -3.28 34.05 -10.84
CA SER A 203 -2.99 35.05 -9.81
C SER A 203 -1.77 35.92 -10.14
N ILE A 204 -0.76 35.41 -10.81
CA ILE A 204 0.47 36.13 -11.16
C ILE A 204 0.20 37.40 -11.99
N PRO A 205 -0.57 37.34 -13.13
CA PRO A 205 -0.87 38.56 -13.91
C PRO A 205 -1.62 39.61 -13.12
N VAL A 206 -2.55 39.21 -12.26
CA VAL A 206 -3.32 40.12 -11.40
C VAL A 206 -2.41 40.83 -10.38
N GLN A 207 -1.55 40.08 -9.70
CA GLN A 207 -0.58 40.65 -8.76
C GLN A 207 0.40 41.61 -9.46
N PHE A 208 0.90 41.19 -10.62
CA PHE A 208 1.79 42.06 -11.42
C PHE A 208 1.11 43.37 -11.84
N SER A 209 -0.15 43.31 -12.30
CA SER A 209 -0.94 44.50 -12.66
C SER A 209 -1.13 45.41 -11.47
N LEU A 210 -1.45 44.89 -10.28
CA LEU A 210 -1.58 45.65 -9.03
C LEU A 210 -0.29 46.37 -8.65
N VAL A 211 0.84 45.70 -8.70
CA VAL A 211 2.15 46.28 -8.42
C VAL A 211 2.48 47.34 -9.43
N LYS A 212 2.27 47.13 -10.73
CA LYS A 212 2.49 48.10 -11.81
C LYS A 212 1.67 49.36 -11.58
N THR A 213 0.36 49.23 -11.28
CA THR A 213 -0.53 50.38 -11.01
C THR A 213 -0.10 51.17 -9.77
N LYS A 214 0.26 50.44 -8.67
CA LYS A 214 0.73 51.08 -7.44
C LYS A 214 2.03 51.88 -7.64
N GLN A 215 2.99 51.29 -8.37
CA GLN A 215 4.25 51.98 -8.68
C GLN A 215 4.04 53.15 -9.64
N GLY A 216 3.19 52.99 -10.67
CA GLY A 216 2.80 54.09 -11.56
C GLY A 216 2.21 55.26 -10.79
N ALA A 217 1.22 55.05 -9.93
CA ALA A 217 0.63 56.09 -9.11
C ALA A 217 1.63 56.75 -8.14
N TYR A 218 2.62 55.99 -7.64
CA TYR A 218 3.69 56.57 -6.83
C TYR A 218 4.60 57.48 -7.64
N LEU A 219 4.99 57.08 -8.84
CA LEU A 219 5.77 57.95 -9.77
C LEU A 219 5.02 59.21 -10.16
N ASP A 220 3.73 59.13 -10.48
CA ASP A 220 2.89 60.27 -10.79
C ASP A 220 2.82 61.27 -9.64
N ARG A 221 2.72 60.80 -8.40
CA ARG A 221 2.77 61.67 -7.19
C ARG A 221 4.13 62.34 -7.03
N LEU A 222 5.22 61.64 -7.29
CA LEU A 222 6.55 62.23 -7.23
C LEU A 222 6.74 63.28 -8.31
N MET A 223 6.33 63.03 -9.55
CA MET A 223 6.36 64.00 -10.66
C MET A 223 5.54 65.22 -10.35
N SER A 224 4.30 65.06 -9.83
CA SER A 224 3.46 66.19 -9.42
C SER A 224 4.09 67.04 -8.32
N ARG A 225 4.67 66.40 -7.29
CA ARG A 225 5.41 67.11 -6.22
C ARG A 225 6.63 67.85 -6.75
N LEU A 226 7.39 67.24 -7.66
CA LEU A 226 8.53 67.86 -8.31
C LEU A 226 8.11 69.09 -9.08
N SER A 227 7.08 68.97 -9.94
CA SER A 227 6.52 70.08 -10.72
C SER A 227 6.05 71.24 -9.85
N THR A 228 5.28 70.92 -8.77
CA THR A 228 4.80 71.95 -7.82
C THR A 228 5.95 72.65 -7.08
N ASN A 229 6.95 71.90 -6.64
CA ASN A 229 8.12 72.49 -5.96
C ASN A 229 8.96 73.37 -6.89
N VAL A 230 9.18 72.92 -8.15
CA VAL A 230 9.90 73.73 -9.13
C VAL A 230 9.14 75.01 -9.42
N GLN A 231 7.82 74.96 -9.63
CA GLN A 231 6.98 76.09 -9.91
C GLN A 231 6.92 77.10 -8.72
N SER A 232 6.86 76.54 -7.50
CA SER A 232 6.93 77.36 -6.28
C SER A 232 8.28 78.08 -6.18
N LYS A 233 9.40 77.41 -6.39
CA LYS A 233 10.73 78.00 -6.34
C LYS A 233 10.95 79.02 -7.45
N LEU A 234 10.42 78.75 -8.64
CA LEU A 234 10.48 79.73 -9.74
C LEU A 234 9.68 81.02 -9.42
N SER A 235 8.46 80.85 -8.91
CA SER A 235 7.62 81.99 -8.49
C SER A 235 8.24 82.79 -7.36
N GLU A 236 8.89 82.15 -6.39
CA GLU A 236 9.62 82.78 -5.30
C GLU A 236 10.80 83.58 -5.85
N ALA A 237 11.58 83.04 -6.74
CA ALA A 237 12.70 83.73 -7.39
C ALA A 237 12.24 84.90 -8.26
N GLN A 238 11.14 84.72 -9.01
CA GLN A 238 10.53 85.85 -9.78
C GLN A 238 10.09 86.97 -8.89
N ARG A 239 9.39 86.66 -7.79
CA ARG A 239 8.99 87.77 -6.82
C ARG A 239 10.21 88.45 -6.23
N HIS A 240 11.23 87.72 -5.88
CA HIS A 240 12.48 88.28 -5.33
C HIS A 240 13.14 89.20 -6.35
N PHE A 241 13.17 88.80 -7.62
CA PHE A 241 13.68 89.60 -8.73
C PHE A 241 12.85 90.84 -8.93
N GLU A 242 11.52 90.75 -8.90
CA GLU A 242 10.62 91.91 -9.01
C GLU A 242 10.82 92.96 -7.88
N ILE A 243 10.93 92.49 -6.62
CA ILE A 243 11.21 93.30 -5.46
C ILE A 243 12.55 94.06 -5.59
N LEU A 244 13.57 93.33 -6.02
CA LEU A 244 14.89 93.92 -6.26
C LEU A 244 14.83 94.95 -7.38
N SER A 245 14.15 94.66 -8.51
CA SER A 245 14.00 95.53 -9.64
C SER A 245 13.25 96.82 -9.26
N GLN A 246 12.15 96.76 -8.50
CA GLN A 246 11.40 97.90 -8.02
C GLN A 246 12.18 98.76 -7.04
N ASN A 247 13.09 98.20 -6.27
CA ASN A 247 13.88 98.92 -5.30
C ASN A 247 15.13 99.62 -5.90
N ILE A 248 15.61 99.20 -7.05
CA ILE A 248 16.80 99.77 -7.71
C ILE A 248 16.58 101.21 -8.07
N GLN A 249 15.43 101.58 -8.66
CA GLN A 249 15.17 102.90 -9.14
C GLN A 249 15.05 103.98 -8.00
N PRO A 250 14.29 103.72 -6.90
CA PRO A 250 14.26 104.66 -5.77
C PRO A 250 15.62 104.76 -5.06
N ILE A 251 16.41 103.72 -4.99
CA ILE A 251 17.73 103.70 -4.37
C ILE A 251 18.71 104.53 -5.23
N LEU A 252 18.64 104.43 -6.55
CA LEU A 252 19.42 105.24 -7.49
C LEU A 252 19.06 106.71 -7.41
N GLU A 253 17.77 107.02 -7.43
CA GLU A 253 17.29 108.40 -7.29
C GLU A 253 17.73 109.01 -5.98
N ARG A 254 17.60 108.27 -4.87
CA ARG A 254 18.04 108.75 -3.55
C ARG A 254 19.57 108.93 -3.50
N LYS A 255 20.31 108.14 -4.13
CA LYS A 255 21.79 108.20 -4.19
C LYS A 255 22.20 109.39 -5.07
N MET A 256 21.55 109.61 -6.20
CA MET A 256 21.75 110.76 -7.08
C MET A 256 21.37 112.05 -6.36
N LEU A 257 20.26 112.06 -5.62
CA LEU A 257 19.84 113.27 -4.86
C LEU A 257 20.84 113.62 -3.75
N ASN A 258 21.35 112.61 -3.03
CA ASN A 258 22.35 112.79 -2.00
C ASN A 258 23.70 113.30 -2.56
N GLU A 259 24.15 112.75 -3.70
CA GLU A 259 25.36 113.19 -4.34
C GLU A 259 25.20 114.62 -4.98
N SER A 260 24.04 114.92 -5.56
CA SER A 260 23.76 116.31 -6.03
C SER A 260 23.73 117.32 -4.87
N HIS A 261 23.15 116.96 -3.72
CA HIS A 261 23.17 117.78 -2.51
C HIS A 261 24.59 117.98 -2.00
N ARG A 262 25.42 116.90 -2.02
CA ARG A 262 26.83 116.94 -1.63
C ARG A 262 27.64 117.87 -2.54
N LEU A 263 27.40 117.81 -3.84
CA LEU A 263 28.02 118.73 -4.83
C LEU A 263 27.57 120.17 -4.64
N GLN A 264 26.31 120.48 -4.33
CA GLN A 264 25.83 121.76 -4.02
C GLN A 264 26.51 122.36 -2.76
N LEU A 265 26.69 121.56 -1.73
CA LEU A 265 27.38 122.04 -0.51
C LEU A 265 28.89 122.26 -0.74
N LEU A 266 29.52 121.57 -1.70
CA LEU A 266 30.88 121.80 -2.09
C LEU A 266 31.04 123.09 -3.00
N SER A 267 30.02 123.43 -3.75
CA SER A 267 30.02 124.62 -4.63
C SER A 267 29.76 125.98 -3.87
N GLN A 268 29.28 125.95 -2.61
CA GLN A 268 29.05 127.10 -1.76
C GLN A 268 30.24 127.39 -0.81
N ARG A 269 31.36 126.57 -0.96
CA ARG A 269 32.62 126.85 -0.32
C ARG A 269 33.63 127.47 -1.35
#